data_76ebfa5570c3b39f5f616120406d92b6
#
_entry.id   76ebfa5570c3b39f5f616120406d92b6
#
_cell.length_a   1.000
_cell.length_b   1.000
_cell.length_c   1.000
_cell.angle_alpha   90.00
_cell.angle_beta   90.00
_cell.angle_gamma   90.00
#
_symmetry.space_group_name_H-M   'P 1'
#
loop_
_entity.id
_entity.type
_entity.pdbx_description
1 polymer ?
#
loop_
_entity_poly.entity_id
_entity_poly.type
_entity_poly.pdbx_seq_one_letter_code
_entity_poly.pdbx_strand_id
1 'polypeptide(L)' 'MRESVIYQDILQQGLKQGQKQGLKNSIVDTLEIRFGLVSMEISQRLDELTIEQLQRLHRQAVICGSVEEFISQLG' A
#
# COMPACT_ATOMS: atom_id res chain seq x y z
N MET A 1 0.02 24.28 -25.14
CA MET A 1 -1.14 23.58 -24.59
C MET A 1 -0.94 22.07 -24.56
N ARG A 2 -0.47 21.45 -25.64
CA ARG A 2 -0.23 20.00 -25.64
C ARG A 2 0.83 19.57 -24.63
N GLU A 3 1.86 20.39 -24.48
CA GLU A 3 2.93 20.10 -23.52
C GLU A 3 2.43 20.11 -22.08
N SER A 4 1.50 21.02 -21.76
CA SER A 4 0.91 21.09 -20.42
C SER A 4 0.14 19.81 -20.07
N VAL A 5 -0.59 19.25 -21.05
CA VAL A 5 -1.38 18.03 -20.82
C VAL A 5 -0.45 16.83 -20.55
N ILE A 6 0.60 16.69 -21.35
CA ILE A 6 1.59 15.61 -21.18
C ILE A 6 2.28 15.74 -19.83
N TYR A 7 2.63 16.96 -19.46
CA TYR A 7 3.29 17.22 -18.17
C TYR A 7 2.39 16.84 -17.00
N GLN A 8 1.08 17.16 -17.09
CA GLN A 8 0.13 16.79 -16.06
C GLN A 8 -0.02 15.29 -15.92
N ASP A 9 -0.02 14.55 -17.04
CA ASP A 9 -0.09 13.09 -16.98
C ASP A 9 1.12 12.48 -16.27
N ILE A 10 2.31 12.98 -16.55
CA ILE A 10 3.54 12.52 -15.89
C ILE A 10 3.48 12.83 -14.39
N LEU A 11 3.01 14.02 -14.01
CA LEU A 11 2.85 14.39 -12.61
C LEU A 11 1.84 13.50 -11.91
N GLN A 12 0.69 13.21 -12.55
CA GLN A 12 -0.34 12.36 -11.96
C GLN A 12 0.18 10.93 -11.74
N GLN A 13 0.94 10.40 -12.69
CA GLN A 13 1.53 9.09 -12.53
C GLN A 13 2.52 9.06 -11.36
N GLY A 14 3.35 10.08 -11.24
CA GLY A 14 4.29 10.19 -10.14
C GLY A 14 3.59 10.32 -8.79
N LEU A 15 2.50 11.11 -8.72
CA LEU A 15 1.70 11.25 -7.51
C LEU A 15 1.03 9.94 -7.11
N LYS A 16 0.50 9.20 -8.08
CA LYS A 16 -0.12 7.89 -7.80
C LYS A 16 0.89 6.89 -7.28
N GLN A 17 2.08 6.85 -7.86
CA GLN A 17 3.14 5.98 -7.38
C GLN A 17 3.58 6.37 -5.97
N GLY A 18 3.69 7.68 -5.69
CA GLY A 18 4.02 8.18 -4.37
C GLY A 18 2.96 7.83 -3.33
N GLN A 19 1.68 7.94 -3.69
CA GLN A 19 0.58 7.56 -2.82
C GLN A 19 0.59 6.07 -2.53
N LYS A 20 0.83 5.25 -3.55
CA LYS A 20 0.90 3.81 -3.40
C LYS A 20 2.04 3.42 -2.48
N GLN A 21 3.21 3.99 -2.68
CA GLN A 21 4.38 3.73 -1.86
C GLN A 21 4.14 4.16 -0.40
N GLY A 22 3.53 5.33 -0.20
CA GLY A 22 3.18 5.83 1.12
C GLY A 22 2.21 4.91 1.85
N LEU A 23 1.17 4.44 1.16
CA LEU A 23 0.20 3.50 1.73
C LEU A 23 0.87 2.18 2.10
N LYS A 24 1.70 1.65 1.21
CA LYS A 24 2.45 0.42 1.48
C LYS A 24 3.32 0.59 2.73
N ASN A 25 4.08 1.68 2.78
CA ASN A 25 4.94 1.95 3.93
C ASN A 25 4.15 2.06 5.23
N SER A 26 2.99 2.73 5.19
CA SER A 26 2.11 2.84 6.35
C SER A 26 1.60 1.49 6.81
N ILE A 27 1.20 0.62 5.86
CA ILE A 27 0.74 -0.73 6.19
C ILE A 27 1.85 -1.54 6.84
N VAL A 28 3.04 -1.54 6.24
CA VAL A 28 4.19 -2.28 6.76
C VAL A 28 4.55 -1.77 8.16
N ASP A 29 4.59 -0.46 8.33
CA ASP A 29 4.91 0.17 9.60
C ASP A 29 3.91 -0.24 10.68
N THR A 30 2.61 -0.18 10.36
CA THR A 30 1.55 -0.58 11.28
C THR A 30 1.69 -2.04 11.69
N LEU A 31 1.96 -2.92 10.72
CA LEU A 31 2.13 -4.34 11.02
C LEU A 31 3.37 -4.59 11.87
N GLU A 32 4.46 -3.89 11.62
CA GLU A 32 5.67 -4.01 12.42
C GLU A 32 5.44 -3.56 13.86
N ILE A 33 4.72 -2.46 14.04
CA ILE A 33 4.41 -1.95 15.38
C ILE A 33 3.52 -2.91 16.14
N ARG A 34 2.53 -3.49 15.48
CA ARG A 34 1.54 -4.35 16.14
C ARG A 34 2.01 -5.78 16.33
N PHE A 35 2.72 -6.33 15.34
CA PHE A 35 3.04 -7.77 15.30
C PHE A 35 4.53 -8.06 15.23
N GLY A 36 5.37 -7.05 15.09
CA GLY A 36 6.80 -7.22 14.95
C GLY A 36 7.22 -7.28 13.48
N LEU A 37 8.03 -8.26 13.11
CA LEU A 37 8.59 -8.32 11.75
C LEU A 37 7.53 -8.66 10.71
N VAL A 38 7.59 -7.97 9.57
CA VAL A 38 6.76 -8.25 8.40
C VAL A 38 7.62 -9.00 7.40
N SER A 39 7.09 -10.12 6.86
CA SER A 39 7.83 -10.91 5.89
C SER A 39 7.96 -10.16 4.55
N MET A 40 9.02 -10.45 3.82
CA MET A 40 9.22 -9.90 2.48
C MET A 40 8.10 -10.31 1.53
N GLU A 41 7.51 -11.47 1.74
CA GLU A 41 6.39 -11.97 0.95
C GLU A 41 5.19 -11.04 1.05
N ILE A 42 4.85 -10.57 2.24
CA ILE A 42 3.76 -9.61 2.45
C ILE A 42 4.08 -8.31 1.73
N SER A 43 5.31 -7.81 1.87
CA SER A 43 5.75 -6.59 1.24
C SER A 43 5.65 -6.66 -0.28
N GLN A 44 6.06 -7.78 -0.86
CA GLN A 44 5.97 -8.00 -2.31
C GLN A 44 4.53 -8.04 -2.80
N ARG A 45 3.64 -8.68 -2.06
CA ARG A 45 2.22 -8.71 -2.42
C ARG A 45 1.60 -7.33 -2.37
N LEU A 46 1.97 -6.51 -1.41
CA LEU A 46 1.48 -5.15 -1.32
C LEU A 46 1.90 -4.31 -2.53
N ASP A 47 3.07 -4.57 -3.09
CA ASP A 47 3.54 -3.87 -4.29
C ASP A 47 2.67 -4.13 -5.51
N GLU A 48 1.98 -5.27 -5.57
CA GLU A 48 1.15 -5.67 -6.69
C GLU A 48 -0.27 -5.14 -6.61
N LEU A 49 -0.65 -4.55 -5.49
CA LEU A 49 -2.02 -4.12 -5.25
C LEU A 49 -2.27 -2.70 -5.76
N THR A 50 -3.54 -2.41 -6.03
CA THR A 50 -3.97 -1.06 -6.39
C THR A 50 -4.04 -0.17 -5.15
N ILE A 51 -4.13 1.15 -5.37
CA ILE A 51 -4.28 2.10 -4.28
C ILE A 51 -5.55 1.81 -3.47
N GLU A 52 -6.65 1.49 -4.13
CA GLU A 52 -7.91 1.17 -3.47
C GLU A 52 -7.77 -0.06 -2.56
N GLN A 53 -7.11 -1.10 -3.06
CA GLN A 53 -6.84 -2.29 -2.28
C GLN A 53 -5.94 -2.00 -1.09
N LEU A 54 -4.91 -1.17 -1.28
CA LEU A 54 -4.01 -0.77 -0.21
C LEU A 54 -4.73 0.04 0.87
N GLN A 55 -5.64 0.92 0.49
CA GLN A 55 -6.43 1.68 1.46
C GLN A 55 -7.28 0.75 2.33
N ARG A 56 -7.89 -0.25 1.72
CA ARG A 56 -8.67 -1.24 2.43
C ARG A 56 -7.80 -2.04 3.40
N LEU A 57 -6.65 -2.49 2.93
CA LEU A 57 -5.72 -3.26 3.75
C LEU A 57 -5.10 -2.43 4.88
N HIS A 58 -4.91 -1.15 4.67
CA HIS A 58 -4.43 -0.26 5.73
C HIS A 58 -5.39 -0.28 6.93
N ARG A 59 -6.69 -0.21 6.66
CA ARG A 59 -7.69 -0.33 7.71
C ARG A 59 -7.62 -1.68 8.39
N GLN A 60 -7.48 -2.76 7.61
CA GLN A 60 -7.37 -4.10 8.17
C GLN A 60 -6.11 -4.25 9.02
N ALA A 61 -5.01 -3.63 8.63
CA ALA A 61 -3.78 -3.66 9.41
C ALA A 61 -3.96 -3.03 10.79
N VAL A 62 -4.82 -2.02 10.90
CA VAL A 62 -5.09 -1.35 12.17
C VAL A 62 -6.02 -2.18 13.06
N ILE A 63 -7.02 -2.86 12.49
CA ILE A 63 -8.09 -3.51 13.25
C ILE A 63 -7.97 -5.02 13.34
N CYS A 64 -7.16 -5.67 12.49
CA CYS A 64 -7.03 -7.14 12.51
C CYS A 64 -6.44 -7.61 13.85
N GLY A 65 -6.85 -8.80 14.29
CA GLY A 65 -6.41 -9.36 15.55
C GLY A 65 -5.06 -10.07 15.47
N SER A 66 -4.64 -10.46 14.26
CA SER A 66 -3.38 -11.17 14.05
C SER A 66 -2.86 -10.90 12.64
N VAL A 67 -1.57 -11.16 12.42
CA VAL A 67 -0.97 -11.06 11.11
C VAL A 67 -1.57 -12.09 10.14
N GLU A 68 -2.01 -13.23 10.67
CA GLU A 68 -2.64 -14.28 9.88
C GLU A 68 -3.97 -13.82 9.30
N GLU A 69 -4.76 -13.10 10.09
CA GLU A 69 -6.00 -12.49 9.61
C GLU A 69 -5.71 -11.50 8.48
N PHE A 70 -4.67 -10.69 8.64
CA PHE A 70 -4.27 -9.74 7.61
C PHE A 70 -3.86 -10.47 6.33
N ILE A 71 -3.08 -11.54 6.44
CA ILE A 71 -2.65 -12.32 5.28
C ILE A 71 -3.85 -12.92 4.54
N SER A 72 -4.87 -13.37 5.26
CA SER A 72 -6.07 -13.92 4.63
C SER A 72 -6.82 -12.87 3.81
N GLN A 73 -6.71 -11.59 4.16
CA GLN A 73 -7.30 -10.51 3.37
C GLN A 73 -6.51 -10.19 2.10
N LEU A 74 -5.23 -10.58 2.05
CA LEU A 74 -4.41 -10.41 0.85
C LEU A 74 -4.78 -11.39 -0.25
N GLY A 75 -5.25 -12.54 0.12
CA GLY A 75 -5.59 -13.60 -0.80
C GLY A 75 -6.92 -13.47 -1.42
#